data_41c86c74c78416d71c5c516ec1d5e019
#
_entry.id   41c86c74c78416d71c5c516ec1d5e019
#
_cell.length_a   1.000
_cell.length_b   1.000
_cell.length_c   1.000
_cell.angle_alpha   90.00
_cell.angle_beta   90.00
_cell.angle_gamma   90.00
#
_symmetry.space_group_name_H-M   'P 1'
#
loop_
_entity.id
_entity.type
_entity.pdbx_description
1 polymer ?
#
loop_
_entity_poly.entity_id
_entity_poly.type
_entity_poly.pdbx_seq_one_letter_code
_entity_poly.pdbx_strand_id
1 'polypeptide(L)'
;LPIDALRPQLREDLGDEPEAVFAWFDTAPLAAASIAQVHRARLHDGTEVIVKIRRPGIADTIEADLRLLVRLAALAEAELPTLKPYRPQQLVREFARSLKRELDLAGECRHAERIAANMAPLGFIAIPKVYWAHTRERVNVQDFIDGVPGNHLEALTPEAGFERTLLAQRGAHAVLKMIVEDGVFHADPHPGNVF
;
A
#
# COMPACT_ATOMS: atom_id res chain seq x y z
N LEU A 1 -9.67 -14.06 1.00
CA LEU A 1 -9.26 -15.48 1.05
C LEU A 1 -9.25 -15.95 2.49
N PRO A 2 -9.54 -17.26 2.77
CA PRO A 2 -9.32 -17.83 4.10
C PRO A 2 -7.82 -17.85 4.42
N ILE A 3 -7.47 -17.77 5.70
CA ILE A 3 -6.08 -17.72 6.15
C ILE A 3 -5.27 -18.94 5.69
N ASP A 4 -5.89 -20.11 5.63
CA ASP A 4 -5.22 -21.34 5.19
C ASP A 4 -4.67 -21.26 3.75
N ALA A 5 -5.31 -20.46 2.90
CA ALA A 5 -4.80 -20.20 1.55
C ALA A 5 -3.56 -19.28 1.52
N LEU A 6 -3.33 -18.51 2.58
CA LEU A 6 -2.19 -17.60 2.72
C LEU A 6 -1.02 -18.25 3.46
N ARG A 7 -1.26 -19.25 4.31
CA ARG A 7 -0.26 -19.89 5.19
C ARG A 7 0.99 -20.38 4.45
N PRO A 8 0.90 -21.09 3.30
CA PRO A 8 2.10 -21.56 2.62
C PRO A 8 3.05 -20.41 2.24
N GLN A 9 2.49 -19.31 1.72
CA GLN A 9 3.26 -18.11 1.36
C GLN A 9 3.81 -17.40 2.59
N LEU A 10 3.00 -17.26 3.66
CA LEU A 10 3.45 -16.65 4.92
C LEU A 10 4.63 -17.41 5.53
N ARG A 11 4.54 -18.74 5.59
CA ARG A 11 5.62 -19.59 6.09
C ARG A 11 6.91 -19.40 5.29
N GLU A 12 6.80 -19.35 3.96
CA GLU A 12 7.95 -19.11 3.08
C GLU A 12 8.60 -17.73 3.32
N ASP A 13 7.78 -16.68 3.44
CA ASP A 13 8.24 -15.29 3.54
C ASP A 13 8.72 -14.93 4.96
N LEU A 14 8.06 -15.44 5.99
CA LEU A 14 8.39 -15.19 7.40
C LEU A 14 9.43 -16.18 7.97
N GLY A 15 9.57 -17.35 7.34
CA GLY A 15 10.46 -18.41 7.78
C GLY A 15 9.85 -19.39 8.78
N ASP A 16 8.64 -19.11 9.31
CA ASP A 16 7.88 -19.95 10.23
C ASP A 16 6.38 -19.66 10.11
N GLU A 17 5.55 -20.36 10.88
CA GLU A 17 4.13 -20.10 11.01
C GLU A 17 3.89 -18.72 11.63
N PRO A 18 2.82 -18.00 11.22
CA PRO A 18 2.50 -16.68 11.80
C PRO A 18 2.40 -16.70 13.33
N GLU A 19 1.84 -17.75 13.91
CA GLU A 19 1.68 -17.90 15.36
C GLU A 19 3.01 -18.15 16.11
N ALA A 20 4.08 -18.50 15.40
CA ALA A 20 5.43 -18.59 15.96
C ALA A 20 6.19 -17.25 15.83
N VAL A 21 5.94 -16.54 14.72
CA VAL A 21 6.59 -15.24 14.43
C VAL A 21 6.00 -14.11 15.24
N PHE A 22 4.68 -14.14 15.47
CA PHE A 22 3.94 -13.13 16.21
C PHE A 22 3.43 -13.69 17.52
N ALA A 23 3.45 -12.90 18.60
CA ALA A 23 2.84 -13.27 19.88
C ALA A 23 1.32 -13.47 19.75
N TRP A 24 0.71 -12.80 18.80
CA TRP A 24 -0.69 -12.98 18.41
C TRP A 24 -0.86 -12.58 16.95
N PHE A 25 -1.68 -13.33 16.22
CA PHE A 25 -2.02 -13.08 14.82
C PHE A 25 -3.52 -13.27 14.62
N ASP A 26 -4.22 -12.24 14.10
CA ASP A 26 -5.64 -12.34 13.79
C ASP A 26 -5.83 -13.07 12.45
N THR A 27 -6.52 -14.19 12.47
CA THR A 27 -6.83 -14.96 11.27
C THR A 27 -7.95 -14.32 10.42
N ALA A 28 -8.76 -13.45 11.02
CA ALA A 28 -9.74 -12.64 10.31
C ALA A 28 -9.05 -11.41 9.71
N PRO A 29 -9.25 -11.11 8.40
CA PRO A 29 -8.64 -9.94 7.81
C PRO A 29 -9.30 -8.65 8.32
N LEU A 30 -8.50 -7.67 8.73
CA LEU A 30 -8.93 -6.32 9.04
C LEU A 30 -9.47 -5.62 7.78
N ALA A 31 -8.82 -5.86 6.63
CA ALA A 31 -9.21 -5.33 5.34
C ALA A 31 -8.80 -6.29 4.22
N ALA A 32 -9.53 -6.24 3.10
CA ALA A 32 -9.23 -7.01 1.90
C ALA A 32 -9.33 -6.11 0.67
N ALA A 33 -8.26 -6.07 -0.11
CA ALA A 33 -8.17 -5.35 -1.38
C ALA A 33 -8.01 -6.34 -2.56
N SER A 34 -7.92 -5.81 -3.77
CA SER A 34 -7.77 -6.61 -5.00
C SER A 34 -6.52 -7.50 -4.97
N ILE A 35 -5.38 -6.96 -4.55
CA ILE A 35 -4.07 -7.63 -4.61
C ILE A 35 -3.55 -8.13 -3.27
N ALA A 36 -4.12 -7.68 -2.14
CA ALA A 36 -3.63 -8.01 -0.80
C ALA A 36 -4.76 -8.08 0.25
N GLN A 37 -4.45 -8.71 1.38
CA GLN A 37 -5.23 -8.69 2.60
C GLN A 37 -4.38 -8.13 3.73
N VAL A 38 -5.02 -7.48 4.70
CA VAL A 38 -4.37 -6.92 5.88
C VAL A 38 -4.91 -7.59 7.12
N HIS A 39 -4.03 -8.08 7.98
CA HIS A 39 -4.35 -8.71 9.25
C HIS A 39 -3.73 -7.93 10.40
N ARG A 40 -4.35 -7.94 11.58
CA ARG A 40 -3.72 -7.44 12.80
C ARG A 40 -2.81 -8.52 13.39
N ALA A 41 -1.72 -8.07 13.99
CA ALA A 41 -0.84 -8.96 14.75
C ALA A 41 -0.19 -8.18 15.90
N ARG A 42 0.48 -8.92 16.79
CA ARG A 42 1.28 -8.34 17.87
C ARG A 42 2.63 -9.02 17.89
N LEU A 43 3.68 -8.22 17.94
CA LEU A 43 5.06 -8.71 18.09
C LEU A 43 5.28 -9.22 19.53
N HIS A 44 6.35 -9.99 19.75
CA HIS A 44 6.68 -10.52 21.07
C HIS A 44 7.04 -9.46 22.11
N ASP A 45 7.41 -8.25 21.70
CA ASP A 45 7.64 -7.10 22.55
C ASP A 45 6.35 -6.34 22.93
N GLY A 46 5.19 -6.81 22.45
CA GLY A 46 3.89 -6.21 22.69
C GLY A 46 3.45 -5.17 21.65
N THR A 47 4.29 -4.82 20.69
CA THR A 47 3.97 -3.83 19.67
C THR A 47 2.85 -4.34 18.75
N GLU A 48 1.81 -3.52 18.57
CA GLU A 48 0.73 -3.83 17.62
C GLU A 48 1.13 -3.45 16.20
N VAL A 49 0.90 -4.38 15.29
CA VAL A 49 1.28 -4.24 13.88
C VAL A 49 0.16 -4.69 12.95
N ILE A 50 0.22 -4.23 11.71
CA ILE A 50 -0.50 -4.85 10.61
C ILE A 50 0.45 -5.71 9.77
N VAL A 51 -0.11 -6.78 9.23
CA VAL A 51 0.55 -7.68 8.30
C VAL A 51 -0.23 -7.62 7.00
N LYS A 52 0.30 -6.93 6.00
CA LYS A 52 -0.25 -6.85 4.64
C LYS A 52 0.34 -8.00 3.83
N ILE A 53 -0.52 -8.83 3.27
CA ILE A 53 -0.14 -10.08 2.60
C ILE A 53 -0.65 -10.03 1.17
N ARG A 54 0.26 -10.12 0.19
CA ARG A 54 -0.11 -10.22 -1.21
C ARG A 54 -0.84 -11.55 -1.46
N ARG A 55 -1.92 -11.52 -2.24
CA ARG A 55 -2.69 -12.73 -2.57
C ARG A 55 -1.82 -13.71 -3.34
N PRO A 56 -1.78 -15.00 -2.94
CA PRO A 56 -1.07 -16.03 -3.69
C PRO A 56 -1.59 -16.13 -5.14
N GLY A 57 -0.65 -16.32 -6.09
CA GLY A 57 -0.98 -16.47 -7.52
C GLY A 57 -1.43 -15.19 -8.24
N ILE A 58 -1.62 -14.06 -7.54
CA ILE A 58 -2.08 -12.82 -8.18
C ILE A 58 -1.06 -12.27 -9.19
N ALA A 59 0.24 -12.45 -8.93
CA ALA A 59 1.28 -12.01 -9.85
C ALA A 59 1.19 -12.74 -11.19
N ASP A 60 0.98 -14.05 -11.19
CA ASP A 60 0.85 -14.87 -12.39
C ASP A 60 -0.40 -14.50 -13.19
N THR A 61 -1.51 -14.25 -12.49
CA THR A 61 -2.76 -13.79 -13.11
C THR A 61 -2.55 -12.45 -13.80
N ILE A 62 -1.98 -11.48 -13.09
CA ILE A 62 -1.68 -10.14 -13.62
C ILE A 62 -0.73 -10.23 -14.83
N GLU A 63 0.27 -11.08 -14.76
CA GLU A 63 1.20 -11.26 -15.87
C GLU A 63 0.52 -11.86 -17.10
N ALA A 64 -0.39 -12.82 -16.93
CA ALA A 64 -1.18 -13.37 -18.02
C ALA A 64 -2.07 -12.30 -18.68
N ASP A 65 -2.76 -11.49 -17.86
CA ASP A 65 -3.62 -10.40 -18.33
C ASP A 65 -2.81 -9.32 -19.06
N LEU A 66 -1.63 -8.96 -18.54
CA LEU A 66 -0.73 -8.00 -19.19
C LEU A 66 -0.22 -8.50 -20.54
N ARG A 67 0.09 -9.80 -20.68
CA ARG A 67 0.46 -10.39 -21.98
C ARG A 67 -0.67 -10.25 -23.00
N LEU A 68 -1.92 -10.45 -22.60
CA LEU A 68 -3.08 -10.25 -23.44
C LEU A 68 -3.25 -8.78 -23.84
N LEU A 69 -3.16 -7.87 -22.86
CA LEU A 69 -3.27 -6.43 -23.11
C LEU A 69 -2.21 -5.92 -24.08
N VAL A 70 -0.96 -6.39 -23.99
CA VAL A 70 0.11 -6.03 -24.93
C VAL A 70 -0.24 -6.44 -26.35
N ARG A 71 -0.78 -7.65 -26.54
CA ARG A 71 -1.21 -8.15 -27.88
C ARG A 71 -2.38 -7.32 -28.43
N LEU A 72 -3.36 -7.02 -27.60
CA LEU A 72 -4.51 -6.20 -27.99
C LEU A 72 -4.09 -4.77 -28.35
N ALA A 73 -3.18 -4.17 -27.58
CA ALA A 73 -2.64 -2.84 -27.87
C ALA A 73 -1.87 -2.80 -29.20
N ALA A 74 -1.09 -3.86 -29.50
CA ALA A 74 -0.38 -3.97 -30.78
C ALA A 74 -1.34 -4.10 -31.94
N LEU A 75 -2.38 -4.94 -31.80
CA LEU A 75 -3.42 -5.09 -32.84
C LEU A 75 -4.19 -3.78 -33.05
N ALA A 76 -4.61 -3.12 -31.97
CA ALA A 76 -5.32 -1.84 -32.04
C ALA A 76 -4.48 -0.76 -32.74
N GLU A 77 -3.18 -0.69 -32.46
CA GLU A 77 -2.29 0.29 -33.10
C GLU A 77 -2.05 -0.02 -34.59
N ALA A 78 -2.08 -1.30 -34.98
CA ALA A 78 -1.93 -1.72 -36.36
C ALA A 78 -3.19 -1.48 -37.18
N GLU A 79 -4.35 -1.89 -36.67
CA GLU A 79 -5.61 -1.92 -37.40
C GLU A 79 -6.44 -0.63 -37.29
N LEU A 80 -6.20 0.19 -36.28
CA LEU A 80 -6.97 1.41 -36.01
C LEU A 80 -6.08 2.66 -36.08
N PRO A 81 -5.92 3.28 -37.28
CA PRO A 81 -5.06 4.47 -37.44
C PRO A 81 -5.40 5.62 -36.51
N THR A 82 -6.67 5.74 -36.09
CA THR A 82 -7.17 6.76 -35.15
C THR A 82 -6.61 6.62 -33.77
N LEU A 83 -6.12 5.43 -33.37
CA LEU A 83 -5.53 5.16 -32.09
C LEU A 83 -4.02 5.39 -32.04
N LYS A 84 -3.33 5.49 -33.16
CA LYS A 84 -1.87 5.70 -33.24
C LYS A 84 -1.37 6.90 -32.43
N PRO A 85 -2.04 8.09 -32.44
CA PRO A 85 -1.60 9.23 -31.65
C PRO A 85 -1.57 8.96 -30.15
N TYR A 86 -2.42 8.07 -29.66
CA TYR A 86 -2.51 7.70 -28.23
C TYR A 86 -1.48 6.66 -27.80
N ARG A 87 -0.72 6.07 -28.74
CA ARG A 87 0.36 5.10 -28.49
C ARG A 87 -0.07 3.97 -27.53
N PRO A 88 -1.09 3.16 -27.87
CA PRO A 88 -1.65 2.14 -26.98
C PRO A 88 -0.60 1.20 -26.40
N GLN A 89 0.39 0.77 -27.18
CA GLN A 89 1.47 -0.09 -26.71
C GLN A 89 2.33 0.58 -25.61
N GLN A 90 2.59 1.90 -25.74
CA GLN A 90 3.33 2.63 -24.71
C GLN A 90 2.52 2.75 -23.44
N LEU A 91 1.22 3.07 -23.53
CA LEU A 91 0.29 3.12 -22.41
C LEU A 91 0.27 1.80 -21.64
N VAL A 92 0.11 0.67 -22.35
CA VAL A 92 0.10 -0.66 -21.70
C VAL A 92 1.45 -0.98 -21.06
N ARG A 93 2.57 -0.60 -21.64
CA ARG A 93 3.90 -0.76 -21.01
C ARG A 93 4.04 0.04 -19.73
N GLU A 94 3.60 1.29 -19.69
CA GLU A 94 3.63 2.10 -18.46
C GLU A 94 2.69 1.55 -17.39
N PHE A 95 1.49 1.14 -17.78
CA PHE A 95 0.55 0.47 -16.89
C PHE A 95 1.14 -0.82 -16.29
N ALA A 96 1.77 -1.65 -17.13
CA ALA A 96 2.44 -2.88 -16.68
C ALA A 96 3.55 -2.60 -15.66
N ARG A 97 4.35 -1.54 -15.87
CA ARG A 97 5.39 -1.13 -14.90
C ARG A 97 4.78 -0.66 -13.58
N SER A 98 3.69 0.11 -13.64
CA SER A 98 3.00 0.57 -12.44
C SER A 98 2.44 -0.60 -11.64
N LEU A 99 1.74 -1.51 -12.32
CA LEU A 99 1.11 -2.66 -11.68
C LEU A 99 2.15 -3.63 -11.07
N LYS A 100 3.30 -3.82 -11.73
CA LYS A 100 4.40 -4.60 -11.17
C LYS A 100 5.00 -3.97 -9.91
N ARG A 101 5.03 -2.63 -9.82
CA ARG A 101 5.46 -1.94 -8.59
C ARG A 101 4.49 -2.16 -7.43
N GLU A 102 3.19 -2.17 -7.70
CA GLU A 102 2.15 -2.46 -6.70
C GLU A 102 2.25 -3.88 -6.12
N LEU A 103 2.86 -4.81 -6.83
CA LEU A 103 3.08 -6.18 -6.36
C LEU A 103 4.28 -6.31 -5.42
N ASP A 104 5.20 -5.34 -5.38
CA ASP A 104 6.37 -5.32 -4.48
C ASP A 104 6.06 -4.55 -3.21
N LEU A 105 5.53 -5.24 -2.19
CA LEU A 105 5.21 -4.63 -0.90
C LEU A 105 6.47 -4.11 -0.16
N ALA A 106 7.63 -4.73 -0.37
CA ALA A 106 8.88 -4.21 0.17
C ALA A 106 9.30 -2.91 -0.53
N GLY A 107 9.03 -2.78 -1.84
CA GLY A 107 9.22 -1.54 -2.59
C GLY A 107 8.33 -0.41 -2.07
N GLU A 108 7.07 -0.71 -1.77
CA GLU A 108 6.13 0.21 -1.12
C GLU A 108 6.68 0.70 0.22
N CYS A 109 7.20 -0.22 1.04
CA CYS A 109 7.80 0.12 2.34
C CYS A 109 9.02 1.05 2.22
N ARG A 110 9.94 0.77 1.28
CA ARG A 110 11.10 1.65 1.04
C ARG A 110 10.67 3.06 0.64
N HIS A 111 9.60 3.16 -0.15
CA HIS A 111 9.04 4.44 -0.54
C HIS A 111 8.42 5.18 0.65
N ALA A 112 7.66 4.47 1.49
CA ALA A 112 7.07 5.01 2.71
C ALA A 112 8.14 5.53 3.69
N GLU A 113 9.22 4.81 3.91
CA GLU A 113 10.34 5.25 4.75
C GLU A 113 11.02 6.52 4.21
N ARG A 114 11.16 6.63 2.88
CA ARG A 114 11.68 7.86 2.27
C ARG A 114 10.77 9.05 2.53
N ILE A 115 9.45 8.86 2.41
CA ILE A 115 8.47 9.90 2.76
C ILE A 115 8.56 10.22 4.25
N ALA A 116 8.66 9.21 5.12
CA ALA A 116 8.80 9.41 6.56
C ALA A 116 10.01 10.29 6.92
N ALA A 117 11.16 10.01 6.33
CA ALA A 117 12.37 10.82 6.53
C ALA A 117 12.18 12.28 6.08
N ASN A 118 11.53 12.51 4.94
CA ASN A 118 11.25 13.84 4.42
C ASN A 118 10.22 14.61 5.27
N MET A 119 9.25 13.89 5.85
CA MET A 119 8.18 14.48 6.66
C MET A 119 8.55 14.69 8.13
N ALA A 120 9.59 14.00 8.63
CA ALA A 120 10.02 14.08 10.02
C ALA A 120 10.20 15.53 10.54
N PRO A 121 10.75 16.49 9.77
CA PRO A 121 10.90 17.87 10.22
C PRO A 121 9.57 18.60 10.53
N LEU A 122 8.45 18.15 9.96
CA LEU A 122 7.14 18.79 10.18
C LEU A 122 6.57 18.51 11.57
N GLY A 123 6.92 17.38 12.20
CA GLY A 123 6.53 17.02 13.56
C GLY A 123 5.03 16.72 13.78
N PHE A 124 4.19 16.89 12.76
CA PHE A 124 2.75 16.61 12.83
C PHE A 124 2.28 15.51 11.85
N ILE A 125 3.22 14.88 11.16
CA ILE A 125 2.97 13.73 10.28
C ILE A 125 3.67 12.51 10.87
N ALA A 126 2.92 11.43 11.03
CA ALA A 126 3.45 10.12 11.38
C ALA A 126 3.27 9.16 10.20
N ILE A 127 4.31 8.48 9.82
CA ILE A 127 4.29 7.39 8.84
C ILE A 127 4.57 6.10 9.61
N PRO A 128 3.78 5.02 9.42
CA PRO A 128 3.99 3.76 10.12
C PRO A 128 5.41 3.21 9.92
N LYS A 129 6.04 2.81 11.02
CA LYS A 129 7.38 2.18 10.99
C LYS A 129 7.28 0.80 10.34
N VAL A 130 8.25 0.47 9.50
CA VAL A 130 8.36 -0.85 8.85
C VAL A 130 9.25 -1.78 9.68
N TYR A 131 8.81 -3.03 9.84
CA TYR A 131 9.56 -4.09 10.53
C TYR A 131 10.24 -4.99 9.49
N TRP A 132 11.43 -4.61 9.07
CA TRP A 132 12.19 -5.29 8.01
C TRP A 132 12.56 -6.74 8.31
N ALA A 133 12.65 -7.13 9.59
CA ALA A 133 12.85 -8.51 9.98
C ALA A 133 11.75 -9.44 9.41
N HIS A 134 10.52 -8.91 9.28
CA HIS A 134 9.33 -9.64 8.85
C HIS A 134 8.75 -9.14 7.51
N THR A 135 9.39 -8.16 6.86
CA THR A 135 8.93 -7.59 5.59
C THR A 135 9.70 -8.18 4.42
N ARG A 136 8.98 -8.62 3.39
CA ARG A 136 9.47 -9.18 2.13
C ARG A 136 8.63 -8.64 0.97
N GLU A 137 8.93 -9.08 -0.27
CA GLU A 137 8.19 -8.65 -1.47
C GLU A 137 6.68 -8.92 -1.39
N ARG A 138 6.27 -10.03 -0.73
CA ARG A 138 4.88 -10.48 -0.65
C ARG A 138 4.22 -10.23 0.71
N VAL A 139 4.99 -9.81 1.70
CA VAL A 139 4.52 -9.54 3.07
C VAL A 139 5.14 -8.25 3.58
N ASN A 140 4.31 -7.35 4.07
CA ASN A 140 4.72 -6.11 4.73
C ASN A 140 4.21 -6.11 6.16
N VAL A 141 5.10 -5.84 7.11
CA VAL A 141 4.77 -5.67 8.53
C VAL A 141 5.11 -4.25 8.95
N GLN A 142 4.13 -3.50 9.43
CA GLN A 142 4.29 -2.11 9.86
C GLN A 142 3.41 -1.80 11.07
N ASP A 143 3.66 -0.67 11.74
CA ASP A 143 2.85 -0.24 12.87
C ASP A 143 1.36 -0.27 12.54
N PHE A 144 0.56 -0.74 13.53
CA PHE A 144 -0.88 -0.50 13.51
C PHE A 144 -1.14 0.93 13.99
N ILE A 145 -1.83 1.73 13.19
CA ILE A 145 -2.26 3.08 13.58
C ILE A 145 -3.68 3.01 14.10
N ASP A 146 -3.85 3.26 15.39
CA ASP A 146 -5.17 3.40 16.03
C ASP A 146 -5.61 4.87 15.92
N GLY A 147 -6.18 5.21 14.78
CA GLY A 147 -6.58 6.58 14.43
C GLY A 147 -7.98 6.64 13.82
N VAL A 148 -8.51 7.84 13.71
CA VAL A 148 -9.77 8.09 13.01
C VAL A 148 -9.49 8.31 11.53
N PRO A 149 -9.99 7.44 10.63
CA PRO A 149 -9.80 7.63 9.20
C PRO A 149 -10.36 8.98 8.72
N GLY A 150 -9.62 9.68 7.89
CA GLY A 150 -9.97 11.01 7.39
C GLY A 150 -11.26 11.08 6.57
N ASN A 151 -11.83 9.95 6.15
CA ASN A 151 -13.14 9.87 5.51
C ASN A 151 -14.30 9.80 6.52
N HIS A 152 -14.05 9.64 7.82
CA HIS A 152 -15.05 9.68 8.89
C HIS A 152 -15.18 11.11 9.44
N LEU A 153 -15.61 12.05 8.61
CA LEU A 153 -15.68 13.47 8.95
C LEU A 153 -16.59 13.77 10.14
N GLU A 154 -17.58 12.92 10.40
CA GLU A 154 -18.49 13.01 11.56
C GLU A 154 -17.77 12.80 12.89
N ALA A 155 -16.69 12.03 12.90
CA ALA A 155 -15.86 11.78 14.08
C ALA A 155 -14.81 12.90 14.33
N LEU A 156 -14.51 13.71 13.31
CA LEU A 156 -13.54 14.81 13.39
C LEU A 156 -14.23 16.09 13.91
N THR A 157 -14.62 16.10 15.17
CA THR A 157 -15.32 17.23 15.80
C THR A 157 -14.45 17.97 16.81
N PRO A 158 -14.72 19.27 17.10
CA PRO A 158 -14.00 20.01 18.13
C PRO A 158 -14.12 19.37 19.52
N GLU A 159 -15.26 18.77 19.85
CA GLU A 159 -15.51 18.09 21.12
C GLU A 159 -14.64 16.83 21.26
N ALA A 160 -14.29 16.18 20.14
CA ALA A 160 -13.33 15.07 20.11
C ALA A 160 -11.87 15.53 20.01
N GLY A 161 -11.62 16.84 20.09
CA GLY A 161 -10.28 17.43 20.04
C GLY A 161 -9.71 17.69 18.64
N PHE A 162 -10.56 17.64 17.60
CA PHE A 162 -10.13 17.88 16.23
C PHE A 162 -10.51 19.29 15.75
N GLU A 163 -9.54 20.01 15.18
CA GLU A 163 -9.76 21.26 14.47
C GLU A 163 -9.61 21.04 12.97
N ARG A 164 -10.73 20.97 12.26
CA ARG A 164 -10.77 20.63 10.81
C ARG A 164 -9.95 21.59 9.95
N THR A 165 -9.98 22.89 10.27
CA THR A 165 -9.20 23.89 9.54
C THR A 165 -7.70 23.63 9.68
N LEU A 166 -7.23 23.31 10.89
CA LEU A 166 -5.84 22.97 11.16
C LEU A 166 -5.44 21.67 10.44
N LEU A 167 -6.30 20.64 10.47
CA LEU A 167 -6.06 19.39 9.76
C LEU A 167 -5.94 19.62 8.25
N ALA A 168 -6.83 20.43 7.66
CA ALA A 168 -6.77 20.78 6.24
C ALA A 168 -5.49 21.54 5.88
N GLN A 169 -5.07 22.51 6.71
CA GLN A 169 -3.82 23.25 6.52
C GLN A 169 -2.59 22.35 6.60
N ARG A 170 -2.52 21.45 7.59
CA ARG A 170 -1.44 20.48 7.76
C ARG A 170 -1.38 19.50 6.59
N GLY A 171 -2.53 18.97 6.16
CA GLY A 171 -2.62 18.10 5.00
C GLY A 171 -2.15 18.79 3.72
N ALA A 172 -2.61 20.01 3.45
CA ALA A 172 -2.19 20.80 2.31
C ALA A 172 -0.68 21.10 2.33
N HIS A 173 -0.15 21.47 3.51
CA HIS A 173 1.28 21.72 3.69
C HIS A 173 2.10 20.44 3.39
N ALA A 174 1.70 19.30 3.94
CA ALA A 174 2.39 18.03 3.71
C ALA A 174 2.40 17.64 2.21
N VAL A 175 1.24 17.74 1.54
CA VAL A 175 1.13 17.41 0.11
C VAL A 175 1.98 18.36 -0.75
N LEU A 176 1.92 19.67 -0.49
CA LEU A 176 2.72 20.64 -1.22
C LEU A 176 4.22 20.42 -1.00
N LYS A 177 4.64 20.14 0.24
CA LYS A 177 6.04 19.83 0.53
C LYS A 177 6.50 18.59 -0.25
N MET A 178 5.73 17.50 -0.21
CA MET A 178 6.06 16.26 -0.95
C MET A 178 6.23 16.51 -2.45
N ILE A 179 5.37 17.34 -3.06
CA ILE A 179 5.38 17.59 -4.50
C ILE A 179 6.46 18.60 -4.89
N VAL A 180 6.52 19.74 -4.19
CA VAL A 180 7.31 20.91 -4.63
C VAL A 180 8.75 20.83 -4.12
N GLU A 181 8.95 20.38 -2.88
CA GLU A 181 10.27 20.38 -2.24
C GLU A 181 10.96 19.02 -2.39
N ASP A 182 10.24 17.93 -2.08
CA ASP A 182 10.86 16.61 -1.96
C ASP A 182 10.89 15.84 -3.29
N GLY A 183 9.96 16.15 -4.21
CA GLY A 183 9.79 15.41 -5.47
C GLY A 183 9.43 13.94 -5.28
N VAL A 184 9.00 13.57 -4.06
CA VAL A 184 8.58 12.23 -3.67
C VAL A 184 7.27 12.35 -2.90
N PHE A 185 6.22 11.76 -3.41
CA PHE A 185 4.88 11.92 -2.85
C PHE A 185 4.09 10.62 -2.90
N HIS A 186 3.12 10.51 -1.99
CA HIS A 186 2.10 9.48 -2.03
C HIS A 186 1.12 9.80 -3.17
N ALA A 187 1.04 8.92 -4.17
CA ALA A 187 0.27 9.18 -5.39
C ALA A 187 -1.25 9.01 -5.22
N ASP A 188 -1.70 8.46 -4.08
CA ASP A 188 -3.11 8.28 -3.74
C ASP A 188 -3.41 8.86 -2.34
N PRO A 189 -3.53 10.20 -2.19
CA PRO A 189 -3.84 10.85 -0.92
C PRO A 189 -5.35 10.74 -0.58
N HIS A 190 -5.94 9.57 -0.78
CA HIS A 190 -7.33 9.32 -0.44
C HIS A 190 -7.54 9.46 1.08
N PRO A 191 -8.64 10.10 1.55
CA PRO A 191 -8.88 10.28 2.99
C PRO A 191 -8.90 8.99 3.81
N GLY A 192 -9.20 7.84 3.20
CA GLY A 192 -9.11 6.53 3.86
C GLY A 192 -7.67 6.04 4.13
N ASN A 193 -6.65 6.72 3.56
CA ASN A 193 -5.23 6.43 3.79
C ASN A 193 -4.59 7.40 4.80
N VAL A 194 -5.40 8.28 5.41
CA VAL A 194 -4.99 9.28 6.40
C VAL A 194 -5.77 9.04 7.70
N PHE A 195 -5.07 8.99 8.83
CA PHE A 195 -5.64 8.75 10.16
C PHE A 195 -5.27 9.87 11.13
#